data_5faf16ff6617218db8f7db8f0994f0e1
#
_entry.id   5faf16ff6617218db8f7db8f0994f0e1
#
_cell.length_a   1.000
_cell.length_b   1.000
_cell.length_c   1.000
_cell.angle_alpha   90.00
_cell.angle_beta   90.00
_cell.angle_gamma   90.00
#
_symmetry.space_group_name_H-M   'P 1'
#
loop_
_entity.id
_entity.type
_entity.pdbx_description
1 polymer ?
#
loop_
_entity_poly.entity_id
_entity_poly.type
_entity_poly.pdbx_seq_one_letter_code
_entity_poly.pdbx_strand_id
1 'polypeptide(L)'
;MSNIINKKFELCYPIMESDKVLFIDKVISLENDKNDMIELRIDFLLEKGITIDEIIEMINHISASTSKKIIVTIRTDREGGKYKLDEKEYYEYIEKIYLKAKFDYLDVEYNVYIKNEEKYETLFKHKLKKIILSTHIFDKVLSKKQYETLFHNMLKPYIDIVKCAVFVNAKKELFDYMMVARKSSKIIKNAKKECIFIAMGEMGRLSRLWPEFTNTKVVFLTANSEKVSNIGQLSYENFVKYRKLLEKIVKN
;
A
#
# COMPACT_ATOMS: atom_id res chain seq x y z
N MET A 1 -27.20 11.80 -4.19
CA MET A 1 -26.11 10.82 -3.85
C MET A 1 -25.18 11.53 -2.90
N SER A 2 -25.27 11.21 -1.62
CA SER A 2 -24.53 11.91 -0.56
C SER A 2 -23.04 11.68 -0.72
N ASN A 3 -22.29 12.78 -0.77
CA ASN A 3 -20.85 12.78 -0.59
C ASN A 3 -20.49 11.83 0.55
N ILE A 4 -19.71 10.78 0.26
CA ILE A 4 -19.01 10.04 1.29
C ILE A 4 -18.04 11.07 1.88
N ILE A 5 -18.60 11.84 2.80
CA ILE A 5 -18.00 12.73 3.78
C ILE A 5 -16.60 13.19 3.42
N ASN A 6 -16.27 14.44 3.61
CA ASN A 6 -14.94 15.06 3.53
C ASN A 6 -13.79 14.02 3.60
N LYS A 7 -13.51 13.40 2.46
CA LYS A 7 -12.64 12.25 2.31
C LYS A 7 -11.19 12.70 2.54
N LYS A 8 -10.68 12.45 3.73
CA LYS A 8 -9.29 12.73 4.08
C LYS A 8 -8.30 11.63 3.67
N PHE A 9 -8.79 10.61 2.94
CA PHE A 9 -8.01 9.46 2.48
C PHE A 9 -8.34 9.16 1.02
N GLU A 10 -7.48 8.41 0.37
CA GLU A 10 -7.64 7.96 -1.02
C GLU A 10 -7.98 6.46 -1.04
N LEU A 11 -8.78 6.03 -2.02
CA LEU A 11 -9.11 4.63 -2.24
C LEU A 11 -8.19 4.05 -3.30
N CYS A 12 -7.57 2.91 -3.01
CA CYS A 12 -6.65 2.23 -3.90
C CYS A 12 -7.15 0.81 -4.21
N TYR A 13 -7.13 0.43 -5.50
CA TYR A 13 -7.40 -0.94 -5.92
C TYR A 13 -6.10 -1.59 -6.40
N PRO A 14 -5.66 -2.70 -5.75
CA PRO A 14 -4.50 -3.46 -6.22
C PRO A 14 -4.87 -4.30 -7.44
N ILE A 15 -4.01 -4.30 -8.44
CA ILE A 15 -4.08 -5.13 -9.64
C ILE A 15 -3.08 -6.27 -9.48
N MET A 16 -3.54 -7.51 -9.55
CA MET A 16 -2.78 -8.72 -9.25
C MET A 16 -2.87 -9.76 -10.38
N GLU A 17 -3.06 -9.28 -11.61
CA GLU A 17 -3.07 -10.14 -12.79
C GLU A 17 -1.65 -10.62 -13.12
N SER A 18 -1.54 -11.84 -13.61
CA SER A 18 -0.27 -12.47 -13.98
C SER A 18 0.00 -12.52 -15.49
N ASP A 19 -0.92 -11.99 -16.28
CA ASP A 19 -0.83 -11.83 -17.72
C ASP A 19 -0.83 -10.34 -18.09
N LYS A 20 0.04 -9.90 -19.00
CA LYS A 20 0.21 -8.49 -19.39
C LYS A 20 -1.05 -7.88 -19.97
N VAL A 21 -1.76 -8.61 -20.82
CA VAL A 21 -2.97 -8.10 -21.49
C VAL A 21 -4.09 -7.94 -20.48
N LEU A 22 -4.34 -8.98 -19.68
CA LEU A 22 -5.34 -8.93 -18.60
C LEU A 22 -5.01 -7.85 -17.56
N PHE A 23 -3.73 -7.61 -17.29
CA PHE A 23 -3.30 -6.56 -16.37
C PHE A 23 -3.68 -5.16 -16.90
N ILE A 24 -3.41 -4.89 -18.18
CA ILE A 24 -3.75 -3.63 -18.84
C ILE A 24 -5.29 -3.46 -18.91
N ASP A 25 -5.99 -4.49 -19.38
CA ASP A 25 -7.45 -4.48 -19.50
C ASP A 25 -8.12 -4.21 -18.15
N LYS A 26 -7.57 -4.80 -17.09
CA LYS A 26 -8.04 -4.55 -15.72
C LYS A 26 -7.90 -3.09 -15.32
N VAL A 27 -6.75 -2.47 -15.57
CA VAL A 27 -6.54 -1.04 -15.31
C VAL A 27 -7.56 -0.18 -16.06
N ILE A 28 -7.74 -0.45 -17.36
CA ILE A 28 -8.67 0.29 -18.22
C ILE A 28 -10.11 0.15 -17.69
N SER A 29 -10.51 -1.05 -17.27
CA SER A 29 -11.85 -1.29 -16.71
C SER A 29 -12.15 -0.50 -15.45
N LEU A 30 -11.12 -0.09 -14.70
CA LEU A 30 -11.25 0.67 -13.45
C LEU A 30 -11.22 2.19 -13.63
N GLU A 31 -11.05 2.71 -14.85
CA GLU A 31 -10.92 4.16 -15.09
C GLU A 31 -12.11 4.94 -14.57
N ASN A 32 -13.33 4.42 -14.74
CA ASN A 32 -14.55 5.07 -14.29
C ASN A 32 -15.00 4.64 -12.88
N ASP A 33 -14.23 3.80 -12.20
CA ASP A 33 -14.54 3.33 -10.86
C ASP A 33 -14.27 4.40 -9.78
N LYS A 34 -14.64 4.08 -8.55
CA LYS A 34 -14.61 5.02 -7.40
C LYS A 34 -13.27 5.10 -6.69
N ASN A 35 -12.27 4.36 -7.15
CA ASN A 35 -10.89 4.45 -6.66
C ASN A 35 -10.22 5.74 -7.14
N ASP A 36 -9.31 6.27 -6.31
CA ASP A 36 -8.46 7.41 -6.66
C ASP A 36 -7.13 6.94 -7.22
N MET A 37 -6.73 5.72 -6.85
CA MET A 37 -5.43 5.14 -7.13
C MET A 37 -5.56 3.68 -7.56
N ILE A 38 -4.58 3.20 -8.28
CA ILE A 38 -4.34 1.78 -8.56
C ILE A 38 -2.95 1.38 -8.04
N GLU A 39 -2.83 0.18 -7.48
CA GLU A 39 -1.54 -0.40 -7.12
C GLU A 39 -1.20 -1.50 -8.12
N LEU A 40 -0.13 -1.33 -8.87
CA LEU A 40 0.38 -2.31 -9.83
C LEU A 40 1.27 -3.31 -9.09
N ARG A 41 0.74 -4.50 -8.77
CA ARG A 41 1.46 -5.61 -8.12
C ARG A 41 2.24 -6.40 -9.16
N ILE A 42 3.39 -5.86 -9.53
CA ILE A 42 4.20 -6.42 -10.62
C ILE A 42 4.95 -7.70 -10.24
N ASP A 43 4.98 -8.07 -8.96
CA ASP A 43 5.48 -9.37 -8.51
C ASP A 43 4.71 -10.55 -9.14
N PHE A 44 3.44 -10.39 -9.49
CA PHE A 44 2.65 -11.41 -10.21
C PHE A 44 3.11 -11.61 -11.66
N LEU A 45 3.59 -10.56 -12.31
CA LEU A 45 4.13 -10.63 -13.66
C LEU A 45 5.55 -11.22 -13.68
N LEU A 46 6.38 -10.80 -12.72
CA LEU A 46 7.73 -11.34 -12.52
C LEU A 46 7.71 -12.84 -12.26
N GLU A 47 6.74 -13.35 -11.47
CA GLU A 47 6.53 -14.79 -11.23
C GLU A 47 6.32 -15.58 -12.53
N LYS A 48 5.73 -14.95 -13.56
CA LYS A 48 5.50 -15.54 -14.89
C LYS A 48 6.67 -15.38 -15.86
N GLY A 49 7.80 -14.81 -15.39
CA GLY A 49 8.99 -14.62 -16.20
C GLY A 49 8.94 -13.41 -17.13
N ILE A 50 7.98 -12.51 -16.94
CA ILE A 50 7.95 -11.25 -17.70
C ILE A 50 9.11 -10.39 -17.19
N THR A 51 9.92 -9.90 -18.13
CA THR A 51 11.14 -9.15 -17.80
C THR A 51 10.83 -7.77 -17.22
N ILE A 52 11.76 -7.24 -16.42
CA ILE A 52 11.59 -5.91 -15.83
C ILE A 52 11.49 -4.79 -16.88
N ASP A 53 12.16 -4.93 -18.01
CA ASP A 53 12.11 -3.93 -19.08
C ASP A 53 10.73 -3.95 -19.78
N GLU A 54 10.13 -5.13 -20.04
CA GLU A 54 8.75 -5.25 -20.54
C GLU A 54 7.73 -4.69 -19.55
N ILE A 55 7.95 -4.89 -18.24
CA ILE A 55 7.09 -4.33 -17.19
C ILE A 55 7.17 -2.80 -17.18
N ILE A 56 8.36 -2.22 -17.34
CA ILE A 56 8.55 -0.77 -17.44
C ILE A 56 7.79 -0.19 -18.65
N GLU A 57 7.86 -0.84 -19.82
CA GLU A 57 7.09 -0.45 -20.99
C GLU A 57 5.59 -0.49 -20.73
N MET A 58 5.11 -1.55 -20.09
CA MET A 58 3.71 -1.70 -19.69
C MET A 58 3.27 -0.59 -18.71
N ILE A 59 4.08 -0.28 -17.68
CA ILE A 59 3.78 0.81 -16.74
C ILE A 59 3.68 2.14 -17.46
N ASN A 60 4.58 2.42 -18.41
CA ASN A 60 4.55 3.65 -19.20
C ASN A 60 3.30 3.74 -20.09
N HIS A 61 2.87 2.63 -20.67
CA HIS A 61 1.62 2.54 -21.43
C HIS A 61 0.40 2.79 -20.52
N ILE A 62 0.34 2.13 -19.38
CA ILE A 62 -0.73 2.33 -18.37
C ILE A 62 -0.78 3.78 -17.93
N SER A 63 0.37 4.39 -17.61
CA SER A 63 0.44 5.78 -17.17
C SER A 63 -0.09 6.78 -18.21
N ALA A 64 -0.01 6.45 -19.50
CA ALA A 64 -0.58 7.26 -20.57
C ALA A 64 -2.09 7.02 -20.77
N SER A 65 -2.64 5.93 -20.24
CA SER A 65 -4.01 5.46 -20.49
C SER A 65 -4.97 5.68 -19.31
N THR A 66 -4.48 6.11 -18.14
CA THR A 66 -5.32 6.34 -16.95
C THR A 66 -5.09 7.70 -16.32
N SER A 67 -6.16 8.27 -15.78
CA SER A 67 -6.11 9.49 -14.93
C SER A 67 -5.87 9.17 -13.45
N LYS A 68 -5.88 7.88 -13.06
CA LYS A 68 -5.68 7.43 -11.68
C LYS A 68 -4.23 7.57 -11.27
N LYS A 69 -3.98 7.86 -10.00
CA LYS A 69 -2.63 7.79 -9.43
C LYS A 69 -2.14 6.35 -9.41
N ILE A 70 -0.89 6.14 -9.71
CA ILE A 70 -0.26 4.83 -9.82
C ILE A 70 0.72 4.61 -8.67
N ILE A 71 0.53 3.50 -7.95
CA ILE A 71 1.52 2.92 -7.04
C ILE A 71 2.15 1.72 -7.76
N VAL A 72 3.47 1.67 -7.88
CA VAL A 72 4.17 0.46 -8.35
C VAL A 72 4.73 -0.28 -7.15
N THR A 73 4.46 -1.58 -7.07
CA THR A 73 4.84 -2.44 -5.94
C THR A 73 5.46 -3.75 -6.43
N ILE A 74 6.69 -4.04 -5.99
CA ILE A 74 7.26 -5.39 -5.99
C ILE A 74 7.13 -5.92 -4.57
N ARG A 75 6.19 -6.84 -4.33
CA ARG A 75 6.07 -7.50 -3.04
C ARG A 75 6.83 -8.82 -3.07
N THR A 76 7.86 -8.95 -2.21
CA THR A 76 8.63 -10.20 -2.10
C THR A 76 7.83 -11.28 -1.38
N ASP A 77 8.21 -12.53 -1.58
CA ASP A 77 7.66 -13.68 -0.88
C ASP A 77 7.76 -13.56 0.66
N ARG A 78 8.80 -12.89 1.15
CA ARG A 78 9.02 -12.62 2.59
C ARG A 78 7.94 -11.75 3.21
N GLU A 79 7.33 -10.88 2.42
CA GLU A 79 6.25 -9.97 2.84
C GLU A 79 4.89 -10.33 2.18
N GLY A 80 4.71 -11.60 1.80
CA GLY A 80 3.45 -12.14 1.31
C GLY A 80 3.19 -11.91 -0.19
N GLY A 81 4.23 -11.60 -0.96
CA GLY A 81 4.17 -11.51 -2.42
C GLY A 81 4.36 -12.84 -3.12
N LYS A 82 4.51 -12.79 -4.44
CA LYS A 82 4.58 -13.96 -5.31
C LYS A 82 5.98 -14.28 -5.83
N TYR A 83 6.88 -13.31 -5.82
CA TYR A 83 8.18 -13.46 -6.44
C TYR A 83 9.30 -13.42 -5.42
N LYS A 84 10.23 -14.38 -5.53
CA LYS A 84 11.40 -14.48 -4.66
C LYS A 84 12.54 -13.71 -5.28
N LEU A 85 12.97 -12.65 -4.61
CA LEU A 85 14.10 -11.82 -5.01
C LEU A 85 15.15 -11.81 -3.92
N ASP A 86 16.42 -11.85 -4.29
CA ASP A 86 17.47 -11.45 -3.38
C ASP A 86 17.54 -9.91 -3.27
N GLU A 87 18.33 -9.42 -2.34
CA GLU A 87 18.37 -7.99 -2.03
C GLU A 87 19.02 -7.15 -3.14
N LYS A 88 19.98 -7.74 -3.85
CA LYS A 88 20.69 -7.09 -4.96
C LYS A 88 19.74 -6.95 -6.16
N GLU A 89 19.09 -8.04 -6.53
CA GLU A 89 18.12 -8.08 -7.64
C GLU A 89 16.92 -7.16 -7.37
N TYR A 90 16.42 -7.17 -6.12
CA TYR A 90 15.36 -6.24 -5.71
C TYR A 90 15.78 -4.78 -5.90
N TYR A 91 16.99 -4.41 -5.45
CA TYR A 91 17.50 -3.05 -5.63
C TYR A 91 17.64 -2.68 -7.12
N GLU A 92 18.20 -3.56 -7.95
CA GLU A 92 18.38 -3.33 -9.39
C GLU A 92 17.03 -3.10 -10.09
N TYR A 93 15.99 -3.83 -9.70
CA TYR A 93 14.64 -3.65 -10.25
C TYR A 93 14.01 -2.33 -9.79
N ILE A 94 14.13 -2.01 -8.51
CA ILE A 94 13.65 -0.72 -7.95
C ILE A 94 14.34 0.46 -8.65
N GLU A 95 15.67 0.40 -8.83
CA GLU A 95 16.44 1.44 -9.53
C GLU A 95 15.98 1.62 -10.97
N LYS A 96 15.87 0.53 -11.76
CA LYS A 96 15.39 0.58 -13.14
C LYS A 96 13.99 1.20 -13.23
N ILE A 97 13.05 0.75 -12.40
CA ILE A 97 11.68 1.26 -12.35
C ILE A 97 11.68 2.74 -11.99
N TYR A 98 12.39 3.13 -10.93
CA TYR A 98 12.43 4.50 -10.44
C TYR A 98 12.93 5.49 -11.49
N LEU A 99 13.94 5.09 -12.27
CA LEU A 99 14.56 5.95 -13.28
C LEU A 99 13.79 5.97 -14.61
N LYS A 100 13.16 4.86 -15.03
CA LYS A 100 12.64 4.69 -16.40
C LYS A 100 11.12 4.67 -16.50
N ALA A 101 10.38 4.29 -15.45
CA ALA A 101 8.93 4.18 -15.51
C ALA A 101 8.22 5.47 -15.07
N LYS A 102 6.99 5.69 -15.57
CA LYS A 102 6.12 6.82 -15.23
C LYS A 102 5.02 6.38 -14.28
N PHE A 103 5.03 6.90 -13.06
CA PHE A 103 4.06 6.61 -12.00
C PHE A 103 4.16 7.66 -10.89
N ASP A 104 3.28 7.62 -9.89
CA ASP A 104 3.25 8.60 -8.79
C ASP A 104 4.00 8.12 -7.55
N TYR A 105 3.85 6.84 -7.18
CA TYR A 105 4.38 6.27 -5.93
C TYR A 105 5.11 4.95 -6.19
N LEU A 106 6.26 4.77 -5.53
CA LEU A 106 6.98 3.50 -5.49
C LEU A 106 6.93 2.91 -4.09
N ASP A 107 6.40 1.69 -3.95
CA ASP A 107 6.42 0.94 -2.69
C ASP A 107 7.74 0.17 -2.58
N VAL A 108 8.49 0.42 -1.51
CA VAL A 108 9.79 -0.21 -1.22
C VAL A 108 9.73 -0.87 0.14
N GLU A 109 10.15 -2.13 0.23
CA GLU A 109 10.14 -2.89 1.49
C GLU A 109 11.24 -2.40 2.45
N TYR A 110 10.82 -2.07 3.67
CA TYR A 110 11.73 -1.56 4.71
C TYR A 110 12.88 -2.52 5.03
N ASN A 111 12.60 -3.83 5.09
CA ASN A 111 13.61 -4.84 5.42
C ASN A 111 14.73 -4.93 4.37
N VAL A 112 14.46 -4.60 3.12
CA VAL A 112 15.47 -4.53 2.05
C VAL A 112 16.14 -3.16 2.05
N TYR A 113 15.35 -2.10 2.26
CA TYR A 113 15.86 -0.73 2.32
C TYR A 113 16.97 -0.56 3.36
N ILE A 114 16.75 -1.00 4.62
CA ILE A 114 17.73 -0.78 5.70
C ILE A 114 19.07 -1.48 5.50
N LYS A 115 19.12 -2.53 4.68
CA LYS A 115 20.36 -3.27 4.37
C LYS A 115 21.21 -2.56 3.31
N ASN A 116 20.60 -1.66 2.55
CA ASN A 116 21.24 -0.89 1.49
C ASN A 116 20.85 0.60 1.55
N GLU A 117 20.66 1.13 2.76
CA GLU A 117 20.10 2.46 3.01
C GLU A 117 20.79 3.56 2.19
N GLU A 118 22.11 3.61 2.21
CA GLU A 118 22.90 4.61 1.49
C GLU A 118 22.64 4.61 -0.02
N LYS A 119 22.49 3.42 -0.64
CA LYS A 119 22.16 3.29 -2.06
C LYS A 119 20.77 3.85 -2.37
N TYR A 120 19.76 3.51 -1.54
CA TYR A 120 18.41 4.01 -1.71
C TYR A 120 18.33 5.52 -1.47
N GLU A 121 19.02 6.05 -0.46
CA GLU A 121 19.06 7.49 -0.23
C GLU A 121 19.72 8.23 -1.39
N THR A 122 20.79 7.68 -1.95
CA THR A 122 21.44 8.23 -3.14
C THR A 122 20.51 8.23 -4.34
N LEU A 123 19.73 7.17 -4.54
CA LEU A 123 18.73 7.08 -5.61
C LEU A 123 17.58 8.07 -5.40
N PHE A 124 17.01 8.12 -4.20
CA PHE A 124 15.80 8.90 -3.92
C PHE A 124 16.03 10.39 -3.68
N LYS A 125 17.27 10.83 -3.46
CA LYS A 125 17.58 12.27 -3.33
C LYS A 125 17.13 13.12 -4.52
N HIS A 126 17.01 12.51 -5.70
CA HIS A 126 16.54 13.17 -6.92
C HIS A 126 15.04 13.51 -6.91
N LYS A 127 14.27 12.93 -5.99
CA LYS A 127 12.82 13.17 -5.79
C LYS A 127 11.97 13.08 -7.07
N LEU A 128 12.32 12.14 -7.93
CA LEU A 128 11.58 11.92 -9.20
C LEU A 128 10.16 11.41 -8.95
N LYS A 129 9.97 10.62 -7.89
CA LYS A 129 8.73 9.97 -7.49
C LYS A 129 8.55 10.05 -5.99
N LYS A 130 7.32 9.85 -5.51
CA LYS A 130 7.04 9.67 -4.08
C LYS A 130 7.34 8.24 -3.64
N ILE A 131 7.90 8.09 -2.45
CA ILE A 131 8.30 6.79 -1.91
C ILE A 131 7.41 6.40 -0.74
N ILE A 132 6.84 5.20 -0.84
CA ILE A 132 6.17 4.49 0.25
C ILE A 132 7.16 3.49 0.82
N LEU A 133 7.62 3.69 2.06
CA LEU A 133 8.43 2.70 2.75
C LEU A 133 7.49 1.76 3.52
N SER A 134 7.45 0.49 3.16
CA SER A 134 6.45 -0.45 3.64
C SER A 134 7.03 -1.61 4.43
N THR A 135 6.25 -2.16 5.36
CA THR A 135 6.52 -3.45 6.00
C THR A 135 5.23 -4.21 6.25
N HIS A 136 5.29 -5.54 6.07
CA HIS A 136 4.17 -6.45 6.30
C HIS A 136 4.59 -7.50 7.33
N ILE A 137 3.84 -7.64 8.42
CA ILE A 137 4.16 -8.51 9.55
C ILE A 137 3.04 -9.54 9.68
N PHE A 138 3.37 -10.83 9.45
CA PHE A 138 2.40 -11.93 9.43
C PHE A 138 2.50 -12.86 10.64
N ASP A 139 3.69 -13.04 11.18
CA ASP A 139 4.08 -14.14 12.05
C ASP A 139 4.21 -13.75 13.53
N LYS A 140 4.09 -12.46 13.85
CA LYS A 140 4.28 -11.96 15.20
C LYS A 140 3.48 -10.71 15.48
N VAL A 141 3.07 -10.54 16.72
CA VAL A 141 2.53 -9.29 17.24
C VAL A 141 3.64 -8.58 17.99
N LEU A 142 3.96 -7.37 17.54
CA LEU A 142 4.96 -6.55 18.21
C LEU A 142 4.37 -5.89 19.46
N SER A 143 5.20 -5.66 20.47
CA SER A 143 4.84 -4.80 21.60
C SER A 143 4.69 -3.35 21.14
N LYS A 144 3.97 -2.53 21.93
CA LYS A 144 3.81 -1.09 21.64
C LYS A 144 5.14 -0.38 21.40
N LYS A 145 6.13 -0.66 22.25
CA LYS A 145 7.49 -0.08 22.15
C LYS A 145 8.18 -0.50 20.83
N GLN A 146 8.04 -1.76 20.43
CA GLN A 146 8.62 -2.24 19.18
C GLN A 146 7.99 -1.57 17.95
N TYR A 147 6.66 -1.39 17.92
CA TYR A 147 6.00 -0.62 16.88
C TYR A 147 6.46 0.84 16.84
N GLU A 148 6.55 1.52 17.98
CA GLU A 148 7.03 2.90 18.06
C GLU A 148 8.46 3.03 17.52
N THR A 149 9.34 2.10 17.89
CA THR A 149 10.71 2.04 17.37
C THR A 149 10.73 1.80 15.86
N LEU A 150 9.95 0.84 15.36
CA LEU A 150 9.83 0.54 13.94
C LEU A 150 9.41 1.79 13.15
N PHE A 151 8.34 2.45 13.56
CA PHE A 151 7.84 3.63 12.85
C PHE A 151 8.82 4.79 12.91
N HIS A 152 9.53 4.96 14.02
CA HIS A 152 10.59 5.95 14.12
C HIS A 152 11.74 5.66 13.13
N ASN A 153 12.17 4.41 13.04
CA ASN A 153 13.24 3.99 12.13
C ASN A 153 12.84 4.10 10.65
N MET A 154 11.54 4.04 10.33
CA MET A 154 11.03 4.23 8.98
C MET A 154 10.92 5.72 8.57
N LEU A 155 11.12 6.67 9.50
CA LEU A 155 11.12 8.12 9.20
C LEU A 155 12.43 8.54 8.53
N LYS A 156 12.68 8.08 7.31
CA LYS A 156 13.89 8.38 6.55
C LYS A 156 13.73 9.66 5.70
N PRO A 157 14.82 10.36 5.34
CA PRO A 157 14.75 11.69 4.69
C PRO A 157 13.90 11.73 3.44
N TYR A 158 14.05 10.77 2.53
CA TYR A 158 13.45 10.77 1.20
C TYR A 158 12.15 9.95 1.11
N ILE A 159 11.61 9.51 2.25
CA ILE A 159 10.36 8.76 2.31
C ILE A 159 9.20 9.73 2.48
N ASP A 160 8.13 9.53 1.70
CA ASP A 160 6.92 10.35 1.77
C ASP A 160 5.86 9.71 2.65
N ILE A 161 5.73 8.38 2.59
CA ILE A 161 4.70 7.61 3.30
C ILE A 161 5.33 6.43 4.04
N VAL A 162 5.01 6.31 5.33
CA VAL A 162 5.32 5.12 6.15
C VAL A 162 4.12 4.17 6.10
N LYS A 163 4.32 2.94 5.57
CA LYS A 163 3.26 1.92 5.47
C LYS A 163 3.58 0.72 6.35
N CYS A 164 2.62 0.32 7.18
CA CYS A 164 2.74 -0.89 7.98
C CYS A 164 1.44 -1.69 7.93
N ALA A 165 1.53 -2.95 7.53
CA ALA A 165 0.43 -3.91 7.52
C ALA A 165 0.76 -5.04 8.49
N VAL A 166 -0.14 -5.32 9.44
CA VAL A 166 0.08 -6.31 10.51
C VAL A 166 -1.08 -7.30 10.54
N PHE A 167 -0.77 -8.58 10.55
CA PHE A 167 -1.79 -9.60 10.72
C PHE A 167 -2.21 -9.67 12.19
N VAL A 168 -3.53 -9.60 12.44
CA VAL A 168 -4.11 -9.63 13.79
C VAL A 168 -5.13 -10.76 13.91
N ASN A 169 -5.00 -11.56 14.99
CA ASN A 169 -5.85 -12.71 15.27
C ASN A 169 -6.88 -12.43 16.39
N ALA A 170 -6.64 -11.40 17.20
CA ALA A 170 -7.45 -11.11 18.37
C ALA A 170 -7.88 -9.64 18.42
N LYS A 171 -9.04 -9.35 19.02
CA LYS A 171 -9.53 -7.99 19.22
C LYS A 171 -8.52 -7.12 19.98
N LYS A 172 -7.86 -7.67 20.98
CA LYS A 172 -6.85 -6.96 21.78
C LYS A 172 -5.69 -6.51 20.90
N GLU A 173 -5.19 -7.37 20.01
CA GLU A 173 -4.09 -7.07 19.09
C GLU A 173 -4.48 -5.94 18.13
N LEU A 174 -5.70 -5.99 17.60
CA LEU A 174 -6.24 -4.94 16.75
C LEU A 174 -6.25 -3.58 17.47
N PHE A 175 -6.81 -3.53 18.68
CA PHE A 175 -6.90 -2.28 19.43
C PHE A 175 -5.53 -1.76 19.85
N ASP A 176 -4.64 -2.63 20.31
CA ASP A 176 -3.27 -2.24 20.67
C ASP A 176 -2.52 -1.67 19.47
N TYR A 177 -2.63 -2.33 18.28
CA TYR A 177 -2.05 -1.82 17.04
C TYR A 177 -2.65 -0.48 16.62
N MET A 178 -3.98 -0.35 16.59
CA MET A 178 -4.64 0.90 16.20
C MET A 178 -4.28 2.07 17.13
N MET A 179 -4.14 1.83 18.43
CA MET A 179 -3.75 2.87 19.40
C MET A 179 -2.31 3.34 19.18
N VAL A 180 -1.37 2.42 18.91
CA VAL A 180 0.02 2.76 18.58
C VAL A 180 0.07 3.49 17.23
N ALA A 181 -0.63 2.99 16.21
CA ALA A 181 -0.73 3.63 14.91
C ALA A 181 -1.25 5.07 15.00
N ARG A 182 -2.31 5.30 15.80
CA ARG A 182 -2.84 6.65 16.08
C ARG A 182 -1.81 7.57 16.72
N LYS A 183 -1.07 7.08 17.73
CA LYS A 183 -0.01 7.87 18.39
C LYS A 183 1.10 8.21 17.40
N SER A 184 1.59 7.19 16.67
CA SER A 184 2.68 7.33 15.71
C SER A 184 2.30 8.20 14.52
N SER A 185 1.05 8.16 14.05
CA SER A 185 0.60 9.00 12.94
C SER A 185 0.76 10.49 13.20
N LYS A 186 0.63 10.94 14.47
CA LYS A 186 0.87 12.35 14.85
C LYS A 186 2.35 12.71 14.69
N ILE A 187 3.24 11.81 15.11
CA ILE A 187 4.70 12.01 15.00
C ILE A 187 5.11 12.06 13.52
N ILE A 188 4.59 11.12 12.72
CA ILE A 188 4.83 11.05 11.28
C ILE A 188 4.35 12.33 10.59
N LYS A 189 3.17 12.81 10.94
CA LYS A 189 2.61 14.06 10.40
C LYS A 189 3.44 15.28 10.79
N ASN A 190 3.94 15.34 12.03
CA ASN A 190 4.84 16.42 12.45
C ASN A 190 6.17 16.42 11.66
N ALA A 191 6.62 15.24 11.23
CA ALA A 191 7.75 15.10 10.31
C ALA A 191 7.39 15.43 8.84
N LYS A 192 6.19 15.97 8.57
CA LYS A 192 5.66 16.29 7.24
C LYS A 192 5.57 15.09 6.30
N LYS A 193 5.29 13.91 6.86
CA LYS A 193 5.10 12.65 6.11
C LYS A 193 3.69 12.13 6.34
N GLU A 194 3.26 11.22 5.47
CA GLU A 194 1.98 10.54 5.55
C GLU A 194 2.16 9.10 6.06
N CYS A 195 1.07 8.44 6.42
CA CYS A 195 1.11 7.06 6.87
C CYS A 195 -0.03 6.22 6.27
N ILE A 196 0.22 4.91 6.18
CA ILE A 196 -0.75 3.88 5.81
C ILE A 196 -0.65 2.78 6.86
N PHE A 197 -1.66 2.64 7.72
CA PHE A 197 -1.72 1.63 8.75
C PHE A 197 -2.87 0.66 8.49
N ILE A 198 -2.53 -0.62 8.35
CA ILE A 198 -3.46 -1.68 7.98
C ILE A 198 -3.37 -2.81 9.00
N ALA A 199 -4.46 -3.16 9.63
CA ALA A 199 -4.59 -4.46 10.26
C ALA A 199 -5.14 -5.45 9.22
N MET A 200 -4.44 -6.57 9.03
CA MET A 200 -4.83 -7.66 8.14
C MET A 200 -5.62 -8.73 8.90
N GLY A 201 -6.21 -9.68 8.18
CA GLY A 201 -7.10 -10.70 8.74
C GLY A 201 -8.52 -10.19 8.93
N GLU A 202 -9.43 -11.09 9.33
CA GLU A 202 -10.86 -10.74 9.50
C GLU A 202 -11.08 -9.69 10.57
N MET A 203 -10.37 -9.81 11.70
CA MET A 203 -10.42 -8.82 12.78
C MET A 203 -9.93 -7.46 12.33
N GLY A 204 -9.02 -7.42 11.36
CA GLY A 204 -8.41 -6.20 10.84
C GLY A 204 -9.34 -5.31 9.99
N ARG A 205 -10.52 -5.78 9.59
CA ARG A 205 -11.47 -5.02 8.75
C ARG A 205 -11.81 -3.65 9.32
N LEU A 206 -11.89 -3.53 10.64
CA LEU A 206 -12.20 -2.26 11.31
C LEU A 206 -11.17 -1.17 11.01
N SER A 207 -9.89 -1.51 10.87
CA SER A 207 -8.84 -0.53 10.55
C SER A 207 -9.07 0.16 9.20
N ARG A 208 -9.64 -0.58 8.22
CA ARG A 208 -10.01 -0.04 6.91
C ARG A 208 -11.27 0.80 6.95
N LEU A 209 -12.20 0.48 7.85
CA LEU A 209 -13.46 1.21 8.00
C LEU A 209 -13.29 2.54 8.73
N TRP A 210 -12.20 2.71 9.48
CA TRP A 210 -11.95 3.94 10.25
C TRP A 210 -10.54 4.49 10.03
N PRO A 211 -10.16 4.81 8.77
CA PRO A 211 -8.83 5.31 8.42
C PRO A 211 -8.51 6.64 9.12
N GLU A 212 -9.50 7.47 9.42
CA GLU A 212 -9.33 8.74 10.09
C GLU A 212 -8.82 8.57 11.52
N PHE A 213 -9.12 7.44 12.16
CA PHE A 213 -8.63 7.17 13.52
C PHE A 213 -7.11 7.11 13.58
N THR A 214 -6.49 6.53 12.56
CA THR A 214 -5.03 6.39 12.45
C THR A 214 -4.38 7.39 11.49
N ASN A 215 -5.15 8.35 10.94
CA ASN A 215 -4.73 9.26 9.88
C ASN A 215 -4.18 8.53 8.64
N THR A 216 -4.68 7.33 8.36
CA THR A 216 -4.27 6.54 7.19
C THR A 216 -4.62 7.26 5.89
N LYS A 217 -3.62 7.45 5.02
CA LYS A 217 -3.75 8.19 3.76
C LYS A 217 -4.44 7.38 2.67
N VAL A 218 -4.20 6.07 2.60
CA VAL A 218 -4.71 5.21 1.52
C VAL A 218 -5.41 3.99 2.12
N VAL A 219 -6.63 3.74 1.66
CA VAL A 219 -7.41 2.54 2.00
C VAL A 219 -7.43 1.60 0.81
N PHE A 220 -6.92 0.39 1.00
CA PHE A 220 -6.88 -0.65 -0.02
C PHE A 220 -8.17 -1.45 0.00
N LEU A 221 -8.89 -1.46 -1.13
CA LEU A 221 -10.15 -2.16 -1.36
C LEU A 221 -10.06 -2.99 -2.63
N THR A 222 -11.05 -3.85 -2.88
CA THR A 222 -11.24 -4.50 -4.19
C THR A 222 -12.41 -3.85 -4.93
N ALA A 223 -12.39 -3.91 -6.26
CA ALA A 223 -13.55 -3.59 -7.07
C ALA A 223 -14.69 -4.57 -6.74
N ASN A 224 -15.93 -4.11 -6.91
CA ASN A 224 -17.11 -4.89 -6.51
C ASN A 224 -17.23 -6.26 -7.22
N SER A 225 -16.74 -6.35 -8.45
CA SER A 225 -16.81 -7.56 -9.28
C SER A 225 -15.76 -8.62 -8.92
N GLU A 226 -14.83 -8.32 -8.01
CA GLU A 226 -13.73 -9.23 -7.68
C GLU A 226 -14.01 -10.08 -6.45
N LYS A 227 -13.58 -11.34 -6.51
CA LYS A 227 -13.46 -12.16 -5.29
C LYS A 227 -12.41 -11.49 -4.40
N VAL A 228 -12.74 -11.31 -3.12
CA VAL A 228 -11.80 -10.80 -2.11
C VAL A 228 -10.57 -11.70 -2.09
N SER A 229 -9.46 -11.21 -2.61
CA SER A 229 -8.23 -11.99 -2.82
C SER A 229 -7.40 -12.18 -1.54
N ASN A 230 -7.59 -11.31 -0.55
CA ASN A 230 -6.87 -11.35 0.73
C ASN A 230 -7.84 -11.37 1.91
N ILE A 231 -7.54 -12.23 2.90
CA ILE A 231 -8.32 -12.33 4.13
C ILE A 231 -8.41 -10.95 4.81
N GLY A 232 -9.64 -10.47 5.01
CA GLY A 232 -9.90 -9.17 5.64
C GLY A 232 -9.95 -7.97 4.69
N GLN A 233 -9.73 -8.13 3.38
CA GLN A 233 -9.96 -7.07 2.40
C GLN A 233 -11.47 -6.84 2.22
N LEU A 234 -11.86 -5.59 1.90
CA LEU A 234 -13.26 -5.21 1.67
C LEU A 234 -13.45 -4.83 0.21
N SER A 235 -14.59 -5.22 -0.38
CA SER A 235 -15.05 -4.61 -1.62
C SER A 235 -15.52 -3.16 -1.35
N TYR A 236 -15.52 -2.34 -2.39
CA TYR A 236 -16.01 -0.96 -2.31
C TYR A 236 -17.45 -0.90 -1.77
N GLU A 237 -18.34 -1.78 -2.23
CA GLU A 237 -19.73 -1.83 -1.76
C GLU A 237 -19.84 -2.11 -0.27
N ASN A 238 -19.10 -3.11 0.21
CA ASN A 238 -19.06 -3.46 1.63
C ASN A 238 -18.45 -2.33 2.46
N PHE A 239 -17.40 -1.69 1.97
CA PHE A 239 -16.81 -0.52 2.61
C PHE A 239 -17.85 0.59 2.78
N VAL A 240 -18.55 0.97 1.72
CA VAL A 240 -19.59 2.01 1.76
C VAL A 240 -20.73 1.62 2.70
N LYS A 241 -21.20 0.37 2.62
CA LYS A 241 -22.29 -0.15 3.47
C LYS A 241 -21.91 -0.05 4.95
N TYR A 242 -20.74 -0.53 5.34
CA TYR A 242 -20.31 -0.52 6.74
C TYR A 242 -19.96 0.88 7.25
N ARG A 243 -19.40 1.73 6.42
CA ARG A 243 -19.17 3.14 6.77
C ARG A 243 -20.48 3.85 7.10
N LYS A 244 -21.51 3.70 6.30
CA LYS A 244 -22.86 4.27 6.58
C LYS A 244 -23.44 3.79 7.92
N LEU A 245 -23.19 2.52 8.29
CA LEU A 245 -23.63 2.00 9.59
C LEU A 245 -22.85 2.64 10.74
N LEU A 246 -21.53 2.74 10.63
CA LEU A 246 -20.70 3.41 11.64
C LEU A 246 -21.10 4.87 11.86
N GLU A 247 -21.38 5.60 10.80
CA GLU A 247 -21.82 7.00 10.89
C GLU A 247 -23.16 7.17 11.63
N LYS A 248 -24.09 6.24 11.43
CA LYS A 248 -25.36 6.25 12.19
C LYS A 248 -25.13 6.01 13.67
N ILE A 249 -24.20 5.12 14.03
CA ILE A 249 -23.88 4.81 15.43
C ILE A 249 -23.19 6.00 16.13
N VAL A 250 -22.33 6.72 15.43
CA VAL A 250 -21.55 7.84 16.01
C VAL A 250 -22.37 9.14 16.10
N LYS A 251 -23.46 9.28 15.31
CA LYS A 251 -24.34 10.47 15.32
C LYS A 251 -25.49 10.39 16.31
N ASN A 252 -25.76 9.21 16.84
CA ASN A 252 -26.73 8.97 17.93
C ASN A 252 -26.01 8.89 19.27
#